data_e7c0714c440f039044b4925e041732cd
#
_entry.id   e7c0714c440f039044b4925e041732cd
#
_cell.length_a   1.000
_cell.length_b   1.000
_cell.length_c   1.000
_cell.angle_alpha   90.00
_cell.angle_beta   90.00
_cell.angle_gamma   90.00
#
_symmetry.space_group_name_H-M   'P 1'
#
loop_
_entity.id
_entity.type
_entity.pdbx_description
1 polymer ?
#
loop_
_entity_poly.entity_id
_entity_poly.type
_entity_poly.pdbx_seq_one_letter_code
_entity_poly.pdbx_strand_id
1 'polypeptide(L)'
;MPTIDAATMQRVHGQLGTNPAGIFQDGSGRRYYVKTLETAAHARNEFIAAKLYQLAGAPTLTYLITKAPDQIATEWVQLDKKCVAHLTESERKQAQRWLGVHAWTANWDAAGYNGDNQGVVNGEVLTLDVGGALAFRAQGDPKGKAFGARVDELDVLRCDNGNPHAVKLFGDMSPEDIKQAIMVVVRIPDEQIRQVIKDNGGSDKLAEKMIARKADMAERLHANLANTVKSG
;
A
#
# COMPACT_ATOMS: atom_id res chain seq x y z
N MET A 1 7.49 8.05 18.41
CA MET A 1 6.30 8.63 17.74
C MET A 1 5.18 8.75 18.75
N PRO A 2 4.35 9.79 18.70
CA PRO A 2 3.21 9.89 19.60
C PRO A 2 2.23 8.74 19.37
N THR A 3 1.72 8.16 20.46
CA THR A 3 0.67 7.15 20.41
C THR A 3 -0.69 7.84 20.45
N ILE A 4 -1.57 7.52 19.52
CA ILE A 4 -2.91 8.08 19.42
C ILE A 4 -3.87 7.33 20.38
N ASP A 5 -4.57 8.08 21.22
CA ASP A 5 -5.62 7.54 22.09
C ASP A 5 -6.97 8.18 21.73
N ALA A 6 -7.71 7.54 20.82
CA ALA A 6 -8.99 8.05 20.34
C ALA A 6 -10.03 8.24 21.48
N ALA A 7 -9.89 7.50 22.60
CA ALA A 7 -10.80 7.64 23.75
C ALA A 7 -10.66 8.99 24.47
N THR A 8 -9.52 9.68 24.29
CA THR A 8 -9.25 11.00 24.89
C THR A 8 -9.53 12.15 23.91
N MET A 9 -9.98 11.88 22.71
CA MET A 9 -10.19 12.86 21.65
C MET A 9 -11.69 13.08 21.38
N GLN A 10 -12.01 14.23 20.83
CA GLN A 10 -13.35 14.53 20.37
C GLN A 10 -13.58 13.92 18.97
N ARG A 11 -14.62 13.10 18.81
CA ARG A 11 -15.06 12.64 17.48
C ARG A 11 -15.77 13.80 16.78
N VAL A 12 -15.22 14.24 15.62
CA VAL A 12 -15.75 15.39 14.86
C VAL A 12 -16.47 14.98 13.58
N HIS A 13 -16.15 13.78 13.01
CA HIS A 13 -16.83 13.24 11.85
C HIS A 13 -16.94 11.72 11.89
N GLY A 14 -17.79 11.18 11.02
CA GLY A 14 -18.07 9.75 10.91
C GLY A 14 -17.06 8.98 10.07
N GLN A 15 -17.47 7.79 9.71
CA GLN A 15 -16.76 6.79 8.93
C GLN A 15 -16.71 7.19 7.44
N LEU A 16 -15.58 6.92 6.78
CA LEU A 16 -15.38 7.18 5.35
C LEU A 16 -15.25 5.88 4.51
N GLY A 17 -15.03 4.75 5.14
CA GLY A 17 -14.86 3.42 4.51
C GLY A 17 -15.77 2.37 5.13
N THR A 18 -15.49 1.08 4.88
CA THR A 18 -16.31 -0.05 5.35
C THR A 18 -16.04 -0.42 6.81
N ASN A 19 -14.81 -0.24 7.31
CA ASN A 19 -14.47 -0.52 8.70
C ASN A 19 -15.06 0.53 9.64
N PRO A 20 -15.44 0.16 10.89
CA PRO A 20 -15.79 1.13 11.91
C PRO A 20 -14.68 2.16 12.09
N ALA A 21 -15.02 3.43 11.93
CA ALA A 21 -14.02 4.50 11.93
C ALA A 21 -14.63 5.86 12.27
N GLY A 22 -13.77 6.85 12.47
CA GLY A 22 -14.16 8.24 12.66
C GLY A 22 -13.00 9.19 12.52
N ILE A 23 -13.33 10.47 12.37
CA ILE A 23 -12.35 11.55 12.46
C ILE A 23 -12.38 12.09 13.88
N PHE A 24 -11.22 12.08 14.52
CA PHE A 24 -11.01 12.52 15.89
C PHE A 24 -10.09 13.72 15.92
N GLN A 25 -10.34 14.64 16.85
CA GLN A 25 -9.55 15.85 17.03
C GLN A 25 -8.96 15.87 18.44
N ASP A 26 -7.66 16.13 18.53
CA ASP A 26 -6.96 16.28 19.81
C ASP A 26 -7.12 17.71 20.40
N GLY A 27 -6.63 17.90 21.61
CA GLY A 27 -6.70 19.19 22.30
C GLY A 27 -5.93 20.35 21.63
N SER A 28 -5.07 20.05 20.66
CA SER A 28 -4.36 21.04 19.85
C SER A 28 -5.06 21.38 18.53
N GLY A 29 -6.19 20.73 18.23
CA GLY A 29 -6.96 20.91 17.01
C GLY A 29 -6.48 20.03 15.83
N ARG A 30 -5.46 19.17 16.02
CA ARG A 30 -5.03 18.23 14.99
C ARG A 30 -6.04 17.10 14.84
N ARG A 31 -6.26 16.68 13.60
CA ARG A 31 -7.26 15.65 13.26
C ARG A 31 -6.59 14.38 12.79
N TYR A 32 -7.24 13.27 13.13
CA TYR A 32 -6.80 11.93 12.79
C TYR A 32 -8.00 11.11 12.32
N TYR A 33 -7.81 10.31 11.26
CA TYR A 33 -8.76 9.28 10.90
C TYR A 33 -8.37 7.99 11.61
N VAL A 34 -9.24 7.47 12.47
CA VAL A 34 -8.98 6.26 13.26
C VAL A 34 -9.94 5.17 12.80
N LYS A 35 -9.39 4.04 12.35
CA LYS A 35 -10.12 2.82 12.01
C LYS A 35 -10.01 1.82 13.15
N THR A 36 -11.11 1.14 13.48
CA THR A 36 -11.11 -0.05 14.33
C THR A 36 -11.22 -1.28 13.43
N LEU A 37 -10.25 -2.16 13.49
CA LEU A 37 -10.15 -3.35 12.68
C LEU A 37 -10.61 -4.58 13.47
N GLU A 38 -10.80 -5.69 12.77
CA GLU A 38 -11.34 -6.91 13.41
C GLU A 38 -10.43 -7.44 14.53
N THR A 39 -9.12 -7.34 14.37
CA THR A 39 -8.15 -7.75 15.39
C THR A 39 -6.89 -6.86 15.40
N ALA A 40 -6.13 -6.95 16.47
CA ALA A 40 -4.79 -6.35 16.56
C ALA A 40 -3.83 -6.84 15.46
N ALA A 41 -4.03 -8.06 14.94
CA ALA A 41 -3.21 -8.57 13.84
C ALA A 41 -3.47 -7.81 12.53
N HIS A 42 -4.72 -7.42 12.25
CA HIS A 42 -5.07 -6.58 11.09
C HIS A 42 -4.46 -5.19 11.22
N ALA A 43 -4.56 -4.56 12.38
CA ALA A 43 -3.98 -3.23 12.62
C ALA A 43 -2.45 -3.25 12.44
N ARG A 44 -1.79 -4.26 12.99
CA ARG A 44 -0.35 -4.45 12.81
C ARG A 44 0.04 -4.70 11.35
N ASN A 45 -0.73 -5.53 10.64
CA ASN A 45 -0.52 -5.80 9.21
C ASN A 45 -0.57 -4.53 8.37
N GLU A 46 -1.60 -3.70 8.57
CA GLU A 46 -1.74 -2.42 7.85
C GLU A 46 -0.60 -1.45 8.20
N PHE A 47 -0.22 -1.38 9.48
CA PHE A 47 0.89 -0.54 9.91
C PHE A 47 2.23 -0.97 9.29
N ILE A 48 2.54 -2.28 9.28
CA ILE A 48 3.74 -2.81 8.63
C ILE A 48 3.72 -2.54 7.13
N ALA A 49 2.56 -2.71 6.47
CA ALA A 49 2.40 -2.38 5.05
C ALA A 49 2.76 -0.91 4.79
N ALA A 50 2.22 0.03 5.57
CA ALA A 50 2.55 1.45 5.45
C ALA A 50 4.05 1.72 5.64
N LYS A 51 4.72 1.03 6.57
CA LYS A 51 6.17 1.15 6.78
C LYS A 51 6.99 0.62 5.60
N LEU A 52 6.53 -0.43 4.92
CA LEU A 52 7.16 -0.95 3.71
C LEU A 52 6.98 0.00 2.52
N TYR A 53 5.82 0.64 2.39
CA TYR A 53 5.61 1.72 1.41
C TYR A 53 6.59 2.88 1.68
N GLN A 54 6.69 3.32 2.93
CA GLN A 54 7.63 4.37 3.34
C GLN A 54 9.09 3.99 3.06
N LEU A 55 9.49 2.74 3.33
CA LEU A 55 10.82 2.21 3.03
C LEU A 55 11.12 2.27 1.52
N ALA A 56 10.13 1.96 0.68
CA ALA A 56 10.24 2.05 -0.78
C ALA A 56 10.18 3.49 -1.31
N GLY A 57 9.86 4.48 -0.48
CA GLY A 57 9.64 5.88 -0.86
C GLY A 57 8.28 6.13 -1.54
N ALA A 58 7.34 5.18 -1.44
CA ALA A 58 6.01 5.32 -2.02
C ALA A 58 5.12 6.19 -1.11
N PRO A 59 4.55 7.29 -1.62
CA PRO A 59 3.73 8.19 -0.82
C PRO A 59 2.46 7.51 -0.32
N THR A 60 2.21 7.64 1.00
CA THR A 60 0.99 7.21 1.68
C THR A 60 0.58 8.25 2.70
N LEU A 61 -0.59 8.09 3.30
CA LEU A 61 -0.94 8.83 4.50
C LEU A 61 0.08 8.53 5.63
N THR A 62 0.22 9.45 6.59
CA THR A 62 1.05 9.26 7.78
C THR A 62 0.33 8.32 8.75
N TYR A 63 0.80 7.08 8.84
CA TYR A 63 0.27 6.08 9.75
C TYR A 63 0.87 6.20 11.15
N LEU A 64 0.02 6.11 12.18
CA LEU A 64 0.37 6.29 13.58
C LEU A 64 -0.12 5.09 14.42
N ILE A 65 0.66 4.74 15.44
CA ILE A 65 0.29 3.73 16.42
C ILE A 65 -0.81 4.28 17.33
N THR A 66 -1.78 3.45 17.66
CA THR A 66 -2.85 3.75 18.59
C THR A 66 -2.63 3.01 19.92
N LYS A 67 -3.26 3.52 21.00
CA LYS A 67 -3.27 2.86 22.30
C LYS A 67 -4.08 1.56 22.28
N ALA A 68 -5.20 1.56 21.55
CA ALA A 68 -6.00 0.35 21.33
C ALA A 68 -5.30 -0.51 20.25
N PRO A 69 -4.99 -1.79 20.54
CA PRO A 69 -4.17 -2.61 19.66
C PRO A 69 -4.85 -3.02 18.35
N ASP A 70 -6.18 -2.97 18.28
CA ASP A 70 -7.03 -3.25 17.12
C ASP A 70 -7.35 -2.00 16.28
N GLN A 71 -6.77 -0.85 16.64
CA GLN A 71 -6.95 0.40 15.91
C GLN A 71 -5.71 0.78 15.13
N ILE A 72 -5.92 1.55 14.07
CA ILE A 72 -4.88 2.25 13.31
C ILE A 72 -5.34 3.68 13.07
N ALA A 73 -4.42 4.63 13.15
CA ALA A 73 -4.70 6.04 12.90
C ALA A 73 -3.88 6.55 11.73
N THR A 74 -4.44 7.47 10.97
CA THR A 74 -3.71 8.29 10.00
C THR A 74 -3.93 9.76 10.30
N GLU A 75 -2.91 10.60 10.07
CA GLU A 75 -3.11 12.04 10.09
C GLU A 75 -4.17 12.43 9.05
N TRP A 76 -5.07 13.33 9.45
CA TRP A 76 -6.10 13.83 8.55
C TRP A 76 -5.50 14.78 7.54
N VAL A 77 -5.72 14.50 6.27
CA VAL A 77 -5.25 15.30 5.14
C VAL A 77 -6.44 15.73 4.28
N GLN A 78 -6.49 17.00 3.91
CA GLN A 78 -7.44 17.48 2.92
C GLN A 78 -6.95 17.10 1.52
N LEU A 79 -7.73 16.28 0.82
CA LEU A 79 -7.41 15.83 -0.53
C LEU A 79 -7.94 16.81 -1.57
N ASP A 80 -7.15 17.08 -2.60
CA ASP A 80 -7.58 17.81 -3.81
C ASP A 80 -8.43 16.89 -4.69
N LYS A 81 -8.06 15.60 -4.76
CA LYS A 81 -8.76 14.54 -5.52
C LYS A 81 -8.69 13.22 -4.75
N LYS A 82 -9.68 12.36 -4.96
CA LYS A 82 -9.80 11.08 -4.26
C LYS A 82 -10.19 9.90 -5.17
N CYS A 83 -10.02 10.01 -6.48
CA CYS A 83 -10.45 8.92 -7.36
C CYS A 83 -9.50 8.78 -8.55
N VAL A 84 -9.16 7.55 -8.88
CA VAL A 84 -8.37 7.20 -10.08
C VAL A 84 -8.95 7.84 -11.35
N ALA A 85 -10.28 7.94 -11.44
CA ALA A 85 -10.95 8.55 -12.58
C ALA A 85 -10.67 10.05 -12.75
N HIS A 86 -10.26 10.74 -11.71
CA HIS A 86 -10.00 12.19 -11.68
C HIS A 86 -8.51 12.54 -11.83
N LEU A 87 -7.62 11.54 -11.88
CA LEU A 87 -6.20 11.78 -12.08
C LEU A 87 -5.93 12.31 -13.49
N THR A 88 -5.12 13.35 -13.57
CA THR A 88 -4.52 13.79 -14.83
C THR A 88 -3.52 12.75 -15.34
N GLU A 89 -3.08 12.86 -16.58
CA GLU A 89 -2.05 11.96 -17.14
C GLU A 89 -0.76 12.00 -16.32
N SER A 90 -0.31 13.17 -15.89
CA SER A 90 0.88 13.32 -15.04
C SER A 90 0.70 12.67 -13.67
N GLU A 91 -0.45 12.85 -13.03
CA GLU A 91 -0.77 12.21 -11.76
C GLU A 91 -0.88 10.69 -11.90
N ARG A 92 -1.49 10.21 -12.99
CA ARG A 92 -1.54 8.78 -13.29
C ARG A 92 -0.14 8.18 -13.44
N LYS A 93 0.79 8.87 -14.13
CA LYS A 93 2.20 8.46 -14.23
C LYS A 93 2.91 8.44 -12.87
N GLN A 94 2.60 9.38 -11.97
CA GLN A 94 3.11 9.33 -10.60
C GLN A 94 2.62 8.06 -9.87
N ALA A 95 1.31 7.73 -9.95
CA ALA A 95 0.75 6.53 -9.34
C ALA A 95 1.35 5.24 -9.94
N GLN A 96 1.52 5.17 -11.26
CA GLN A 96 2.10 4.04 -11.98
C GLN A 96 3.52 3.68 -11.50
N ARG A 97 4.31 4.68 -11.09
CA ARG A 97 5.65 4.47 -10.54
C ARG A 97 5.68 3.48 -9.37
N TRP A 98 4.57 3.37 -8.65
CA TRP A 98 4.47 2.55 -7.44
C TRP A 98 3.86 1.16 -7.68
N LEU A 99 3.58 0.78 -8.93
CA LEU A 99 3.09 -0.57 -9.27
C LEU A 99 3.93 -1.67 -8.60
N GLY A 100 5.26 -1.55 -8.64
CA GLY A 100 6.16 -2.52 -8.02
C GLY A 100 5.95 -2.65 -6.52
N VAL A 101 5.69 -1.55 -5.81
CA VAL A 101 5.44 -1.55 -4.36
C VAL A 101 4.09 -2.20 -4.04
N HIS A 102 3.04 -1.87 -4.81
CA HIS A 102 1.73 -2.52 -4.68
C HIS A 102 1.83 -4.02 -4.92
N ALA A 103 2.51 -4.43 -5.99
CA ALA A 103 2.70 -5.84 -6.31
C ALA A 103 3.52 -6.56 -5.24
N TRP A 104 4.66 -6.00 -4.83
CA TRP A 104 5.53 -6.55 -3.79
C TRP A 104 4.82 -6.80 -2.47
N THR A 105 4.01 -5.85 -2.04
CA THR A 105 3.21 -5.94 -0.80
C THR A 105 1.91 -6.72 -0.99
N ALA A 106 1.64 -7.26 -2.18
CA ALA A 106 0.38 -7.92 -2.53
C ALA A 106 -0.84 -7.06 -2.23
N ASN A 107 -0.77 -5.75 -2.46
CA ASN A 107 -1.92 -4.87 -2.31
C ASN A 107 -2.87 -5.01 -3.51
N TRP A 108 -3.81 -5.94 -3.41
CA TRP A 108 -4.78 -6.20 -4.47
C TRP A 108 -5.81 -5.08 -4.64
N ASP A 109 -5.94 -4.24 -3.62
CA ASP A 109 -6.86 -3.09 -3.58
C ASP A 109 -6.15 -1.75 -3.80
N ALA A 110 -5.02 -1.76 -4.51
CA ALA A 110 -4.18 -0.58 -4.73
C ALA A 110 -4.95 0.61 -5.35
N ALA A 111 -5.90 0.33 -6.23
CA ALA A 111 -6.77 1.35 -6.83
C ALA A 111 -8.05 1.63 -6.04
N GLY A 112 -8.46 0.72 -5.15
CA GLY A 112 -9.74 0.72 -4.45
C GLY A 112 -10.87 0.11 -5.27
N TYR A 113 -11.84 -0.51 -4.56
CA TYR A 113 -13.01 -1.11 -5.20
C TYR A 113 -13.80 -0.11 -6.05
N ASN A 114 -13.90 1.14 -5.58
CA ASN A 114 -14.54 2.25 -6.29
C ASN A 114 -13.53 3.17 -7.01
N GLY A 115 -12.27 2.77 -7.10
CA GLY A 115 -11.20 3.61 -7.63
C GLY A 115 -10.76 4.72 -6.67
N ASP A 116 -10.97 4.57 -5.37
CA ASP A 116 -10.85 5.61 -4.36
C ASP A 116 -9.67 5.45 -3.37
N ASN A 117 -8.70 4.56 -3.70
CA ASN A 117 -7.48 4.37 -2.91
C ASN A 117 -6.26 5.18 -3.41
N GLN A 118 -6.45 6.02 -4.42
CA GLN A 118 -5.44 6.98 -4.88
C GLN A 118 -5.96 8.40 -4.71
N GLY A 119 -5.20 9.24 -4.01
CA GLY A 119 -5.55 10.63 -3.76
C GLY A 119 -4.47 11.59 -4.22
N VAL A 120 -4.81 12.87 -4.31
CA VAL A 120 -3.87 13.94 -4.66
C VAL A 120 -3.89 15.00 -3.57
N VAL A 121 -2.69 15.41 -3.17
CA VAL A 121 -2.47 16.52 -2.23
C VAL A 121 -1.36 17.40 -2.79
N ASN A 122 -1.67 18.65 -3.07
CA ASN A 122 -0.71 19.63 -3.62
C ASN A 122 0.02 19.09 -4.87
N GLY A 123 -0.70 18.36 -5.73
CA GLY A 123 -0.15 17.78 -6.96
C GLY A 123 0.67 16.49 -6.78
N GLU A 124 0.83 16.00 -5.56
CA GLU A 124 1.46 14.71 -5.26
C GLU A 124 0.40 13.61 -5.11
N VAL A 125 0.61 12.47 -5.80
CA VAL A 125 -0.27 11.31 -5.70
C VAL A 125 0.19 10.41 -4.58
N LEU A 126 -0.75 9.98 -3.74
CA LEU A 126 -0.48 9.08 -2.62
C LEU A 126 -1.52 7.96 -2.54
N THR A 127 -1.10 6.82 -1.99
CA THR A 127 -1.99 5.71 -1.66
C THR A 127 -2.68 5.98 -0.33
N LEU A 128 -4.02 5.98 -0.33
CA LEU A 128 -4.83 6.36 0.82
C LEU A 128 -5.06 5.20 1.79
N ASP A 129 -5.16 3.97 1.28
CA ASP A 129 -5.40 2.78 2.08
C ASP A 129 -4.48 1.64 1.67
N VAL A 130 -3.74 1.09 2.63
CA VAL A 130 -2.86 -0.06 2.46
C VAL A 130 -3.33 -1.29 3.23
N GLY A 131 -4.55 -1.27 3.78
CA GLY A 131 -5.13 -2.37 4.56
C GLY A 131 -5.29 -3.66 3.75
N GLY A 132 -5.47 -3.55 2.44
CA GLY A 132 -5.52 -4.70 1.52
C GLY A 132 -4.15 -5.31 1.17
N ALA A 133 -3.05 -4.86 1.79
CA ALA A 133 -1.71 -5.38 1.58
C ALA A 133 -1.34 -6.54 2.51
N LEU A 134 -0.27 -7.24 2.20
CA LEU A 134 0.32 -8.35 2.95
C LEU A 134 -0.66 -9.51 3.19
N ALA A 135 -0.88 -9.91 4.44
CA ALA A 135 -1.57 -11.14 4.79
C ALA A 135 -3.09 -11.10 4.63
N PHE A 136 -3.71 -9.91 4.59
CA PHE A 136 -5.16 -9.76 4.56
C PHE A 136 -5.66 -9.09 3.28
N ARG A 137 -6.92 -9.39 2.92
CA ARG A 137 -7.67 -8.67 1.88
C ARG A 137 -8.22 -7.36 2.46
N ALA A 138 -8.71 -6.47 1.62
CA ALA A 138 -9.31 -5.20 2.05
C ALA A 138 -10.52 -5.39 3.02
N GLN A 139 -11.25 -6.50 2.87
CA GLN A 139 -12.38 -6.85 3.74
C GLN A 139 -11.97 -7.59 5.03
N GLY A 140 -10.67 -7.86 5.23
CA GLY A 140 -10.13 -8.52 6.42
C GLY A 140 -9.88 -10.02 6.27
N ASP A 141 -10.37 -10.69 5.23
CA ASP A 141 -10.13 -12.11 5.02
C ASP A 141 -8.64 -12.42 4.81
N PRO A 142 -8.11 -13.51 5.41
CA PRO A 142 -6.74 -13.93 5.18
C PRO A 142 -6.51 -14.34 3.72
N LYS A 143 -5.41 -13.91 3.10
CA LYS A 143 -5.00 -14.37 1.77
C LYS A 143 -4.45 -15.79 1.75
N GLY A 144 -4.01 -16.30 2.91
CA GLY A 144 -3.47 -17.64 3.03
C GLY A 144 -2.32 -17.92 2.04
N LYS A 145 -2.42 -19.02 1.29
CA LYS A 145 -1.39 -19.46 0.32
C LYS A 145 -1.26 -18.51 -0.88
N ALA A 146 -2.29 -17.70 -1.18
CA ALA A 146 -2.25 -16.74 -2.28
C ALA A 146 -1.25 -15.58 -2.02
N PHE A 147 -0.92 -15.29 -0.77
CA PHE A 147 0.22 -14.44 -0.42
C PHE A 147 1.51 -15.27 -0.38
N GLY A 148 1.96 -15.73 -1.53
CA GLY A 148 3.18 -16.51 -1.72
C GLY A 148 4.42 -15.67 -2.02
N ALA A 149 5.53 -16.34 -2.36
CA ALA A 149 6.78 -15.69 -2.78
C ALA A 149 6.72 -15.12 -4.21
N ARG A 150 5.93 -15.75 -5.08
CA ARG A 150 5.72 -15.30 -6.45
C ARG A 150 4.87 -14.02 -6.49
N VAL A 151 5.25 -13.07 -7.33
CA VAL A 151 4.61 -11.75 -7.46
C VAL A 151 3.80 -11.67 -8.75
N ASP A 152 2.69 -12.42 -8.80
CA ASP A 152 1.76 -12.40 -9.95
C ASP A 152 1.00 -11.07 -10.04
N GLU A 153 0.98 -10.30 -8.98
CA GLU A 153 0.33 -8.98 -8.89
C GLU A 153 0.88 -7.98 -9.91
N LEU A 154 2.13 -8.13 -10.38
CA LEU A 154 2.67 -7.31 -11.48
C LEU A 154 1.84 -7.41 -12.76
N ASP A 155 1.25 -8.58 -13.01
CA ASP A 155 0.39 -8.81 -14.17
C ASP A 155 -1.08 -8.62 -13.81
N VAL A 156 -1.53 -9.15 -12.69
CA VAL A 156 -2.93 -9.11 -12.24
C VAL A 156 -3.43 -7.67 -12.10
N LEU A 157 -2.67 -6.77 -11.47
CA LEU A 157 -3.07 -5.35 -11.32
C LEU A 157 -3.20 -4.62 -12.66
N ARG A 158 -2.56 -5.12 -13.73
CA ARG A 158 -2.61 -4.50 -15.06
C ARG A 158 -3.64 -5.11 -15.99
N CYS A 159 -4.06 -6.37 -15.76
CA CYS A 159 -4.80 -7.15 -16.75
C CYS A 159 -6.08 -7.80 -16.22
N ASP A 160 -6.33 -7.80 -14.90
CA ASP A 160 -7.52 -8.46 -14.33
C ASP A 160 -8.77 -7.61 -14.53
N ASN A 161 -9.67 -8.08 -15.40
CA ASN A 161 -10.96 -7.43 -15.64
C ASN A 161 -11.87 -7.40 -14.40
N GLY A 162 -11.62 -8.23 -13.39
CA GLY A 162 -12.29 -8.17 -12.10
C GLY A 162 -11.87 -6.94 -11.25
N ASN A 163 -10.79 -6.25 -11.63
CA ASN A 163 -10.31 -5.03 -10.98
C ASN A 163 -10.14 -3.88 -12.01
N PRO A 164 -11.24 -3.36 -12.58
CA PRO A 164 -11.18 -2.41 -13.69
C PRO A 164 -10.50 -1.08 -13.33
N HIS A 165 -10.53 -0.68 -12.06
CA HIS A 165 -9.84 0.53 -11.60
C HIS A 165 -8.32 0.37 -11.57
N ALA A 166 -7.81 -0.81 -11.20
CA ALA A 166 -6.39 -1.11 -11.29
C ALA A 166 -5.94 -1.21 -12.75
N VAL A 167 -6.71 -1.88 -13.62
CA VAL A 167 -6.43 -1.92 -15.07
C VAL A 167 -6.43 -0.52 -15.67
N LYS A 168 -7.37 0.35 -15.30
CA LYS A 168 -7.39 1.74 -15.75
C LYS A 168 -6.15 2.51 -15.29
N LEU A 169 -5.63 2.21 -14.11
CA LEU A 169 -4.47 2.87 -13.54
C LEU A 169 -3.16 2.37 -14.15
N PHE A 170 -3.00 1.04 -14.33
CA PHE A 170 -1.74 0.38 -14.63
C PHE A 170 -1.68 -0.31 -16.00
N GLY A 171 -2.81 -0.50 -16.67
CA GLY A 171 -2.90 -1.38 -17.85
C GLY A 171 -2.14 -0.90 -19.07
N ASP A 172 -1.93 0.40 -19.21
CA ASP A 172 -1.23 1.03 -20.35
C ASP A 172 0.26 1.34 -20.09
N MET A 173 0.83 0.84 -18.99
CA MET A 173 2.25 1.03 -18.67
C MET A 173 3.13 0.37 -19.73
N SER A 174 4.14 1.12 -20.21
CA SER A 174 5.16 0.57 -21.10
C SER A 174 6.06 -0.44 -20.37
N PRO A 175 6.74 -1.34 -21.10
CA PRO A 175 7.73 -2.24 -20.50
C PRO A 175 8.79 -1.53 -19.68
N GLU A 176 9.23 -0.33 -20.10
CA GLU A 176 10.22 0.46 -19.37
C GLU A 176 9.61 1.06 -18.08
N ASP A 177 8.36 1.55 -18.10
CA ASP A 177 7.69 2.02 -16.88
C ASP A 177 7.55 0.89 -15.85
N ILE A 178 7.20 -0.33 -16.30
CA ILE A 178 7.10 -1.52 -15.44
C ILE A 178 8.46 -1.87 -14.84
N LYS A 179 9.52 -1.87 -15.65
CA LYS A 179 10.88 -2.10 -15.19
C LYS A 179 11.31 -1.10 -14.13
N GLN A 180 11.04 0.20 -14.34
CA GLN A 180 11.36 1.24 -13.37
C GLN A 180 10.57 1.05 -12.06
N ALA A 181 9.29 0.69 -12.13
CA ALA A 181 8.47 0.40 -10.96
C ALA A 181 9.00 -0.81 -10.16
N ILE A 182 9.45 -1.87 -10.83
CA ILE A 182 10.08 -3.04 -10.20
C ILE A 182 11.41 -2.65 -9.52
N MET A 183 12.23 -1.84 -10.20
CA MET A 183 13.53 -1.41 -9.69
C MET A 183 13.44 -0.63 -8.37
N VAL A 184 12.32 0.06 -8.11
CA VAL A 184 12.07 0.71 -6.81
C VAL A 184 12.21 -0.29 -5.67
N VAL A 185 11.64 -1.48 -5.81
CA VAL A 185 11.64 -2.55 -4.79
C VAL A 185 12.98 -3.30 -4.78
N VAL A 186 13.49 -3.67 -5.95
CA VAL A 186 14.71 -4.50 -6.07
C VAL A 186 15.93 -3.83 -5.44
N ARG A 187 15.97 -2.50 -5.43
CA ARG A 187 17.07 -1.73 -4.82
C ARG A 187 17.03 -1.68 -3.30
N ILE A 188 15.95 -2.10 -2.65
CA ILE A 188 15.84 -2.08 -1.18
C ILE A 188 16.74 -3.18 -0.60
N PRO A 189 17.69 -2.87 0.30
CA PRO A 189 18.52 -3.90 0.95
C PRO A 189 17.66 -4.85 1.80
N ASP A 190 17.97 -6.16 1.76
CA ASP A 190 17.27 -7.19 2.53
C ASP A 190 17.26 -6.88 4.03
N GLU A 191 18.36 -6.37 4.54
CA GLU A 191 18.48 -6.04 5.95
C GLU A 191 17.52 -4.91 6.36
N GLN A 192 17.30 -3.91 5.50
CA GLN A 192 16.31 -2.86 5.79
C GLN A 192 14.88 -3.41 5.80
N ILE A 193 14.57 -4.39 4.93
CA ILE A 193 13.27 -5.08 4.94
C ILE A 193 13.07 -5.82 6.27
N ARG A 194 14.07 -6.59 6.71
CA ARG A 194 14.04 -7.31 8.00
C ARG A 194 13.86 -6.35 9.16
N GLN A 195 14.65 -5.29 9.19
CA GLN A 195 14.64 -4.31 10.27
C GLN A 195 13.29 -3.61 10.39
N VAL A 196 12.74 -3.11 9.27
CA VAL A 196 11.44 -2.42 9.26
C VAL A 196 10.32 -3.36 9.74
N ILE A 197 10.30 -4.60 9.27
CA ILE A 197 9.26 -5.56 9.68
C ILE A 197 9.39 -5.88 11.17
N LYS A 198 10.59 -6.17 11.65
CA LYS A 198 10.87 -6.51 13.04
C LYS A 198 10.56 -5.38 14.01
N ASP A 199 11.01 -4.16 13.69
CA ASP A 199 10.79 -2.96 14.52
C ASP A 199 9.31 -2.61 14.68
N ASN A 200 8.48 -3.05 13.74
CA ASN A 200 7.03 -2.83 13.77
C ASN A 200 6.23 -4.08 14.18
N GLY A 201 6.87 -5.05 14.83
CA GLY A 201 6.23 -6.22 15.43
C GLY A 201 5.83 -7.30 14.43
N GLY A 202 6.42 -7.30 13.22
CA GLY A 202 6.28 -8.38 12.26
C GLY A 202 7.19 -9.58 12.59
N SER A 203 6.88 -10.73 11.98
CA SER A 203 7.64 -11.96 12.18
C SER A 203 8.80 -12.11 11.18
N ASP A 204 9.81 -12.90 11.54
CA ASP A 204 10.89 -13.29 10.63
C ASP A 204 10.33 -14.00 9.38
N LYS A 205 9.26 -14.80 9.53
CA LYS A 205 8.58 -15.45 8.40
C LYS A 205 8.01 -14.43 7.41
N LEU A 206 7.48 -13.32 7.89
CA LEU A 206 7.02 -12.22 7.00
C LEU A 206 8.22 -11.56 6.31
N ALA A 207 9.30 -11.28 7.04
CA ALA A 207 10.50 -10.66 6.48
C ALA A 207 11.10 -11.52 5.36
N GLU A 208 11.30 -12.81 5.59
CA GLU A 208 11.82 -13.73 4.58
C GLU A 208 10.88 -13.85 3.36
N LYS A 209 9.56 -13.83 3.58
CA LYS A 209 8.60 -13.81 2.47
C LYS A 209 8.74 -12.54 1.63
N MET A 210 8.87 -11.36 2.25
CA MET A 210 9.02 -10.11 1.52
C MET A 210 10.32 -10.04 0.73
N ILE A 211 11.41 -10.62 1.27
CA ILE A 211 12.69 -10.76 0.58
C ILE A 211 12.56 -11.73 -0.60
N ALA A 212 11.89 -12.87 -0.42
CA ALA A 212 11.65 -13.82 -1.51
C ALA A 212 10.79 -13.20 -2.63
N ARG A 213 9.77 -12.40 -2.29
CA ARG A 213 8.98 -11.64 -3.28
C ARG A 213 9.84 -10.63 -4.04
N LYS A 214 10.75 -9.93 -3.37
CA LYS A 214 11.72 -9.04 -4.04
C LYS A 214 12.64 -9.82 -5.00
N ALA A 215 13.10 -11.00 -4.60
CA ALA A 215 13.94 -11.87 -5.45
C ALA A 215 13.18 -12.32 -6.71
N ASP A 216 11.91 -12.75 -6.60
CA ASP A 216 11.05 -13.09 -7.75
C ASP A 216 10.91 -11.89 -8.72
N MET A 217 10.75 -10.68 -8.20
CA MET A 217 10.70 -9.47 -9.03
C MET A 217 12.02 -9.21 -9.75
N ALA A 218 13.17 -9.43 -9.11
CA ALA A 218 14.49 -9.30 -9.73
C ALA A 218 14.69 -10.33 -10.84
N GLU A 219 14.28 -11.58 -10.64
CA GLU A 219 14.33 -12.63 -11.67
C GLU A 219 13.50 -12.27 -12.91
N ARG A 220 12.32 -11.69 -12.72
CA ARG A 220 11.47 -11.22 -13.83
C ARG A 220 12.13 -10.11 -14.65
N LEU A 221 12.90 -9.20 -14.03
CA LEU A 221 13.69 -8.21 -14.75
C LEU A 221 14.75 -8.87 -15.64
N HIS A 222 15.47 -9.85 -15.12
CA HIS A 222 16.51 -10.56 -15.87
C HIS A 222 15.93 -11.36 -17.05
N ALA A 223 14.80 -12.04 -16.85
CA ALA A 223 14.11 -12.78 -17.90
C ALA A 223 13.65 -11.88 -19.06
N ASN A 224 13.12 -10.71 -18.77
CA ASN A 224 12.70 -9.73 -19.78
C ASN A 224 13.90 -9.17 -20.56
N LEU A 225 15.02 -8.88 -19.90
CA LEU A 225 16.25 -8.43 -20.54
C LEU A 225 16.82 -9.50 -21.48
N ALA A 226 16.81 -10.77 -21.09
CA ALA A 226 17.30 -11.88 -21.92
C ALA A 226 16.44 -12.10 -23.19
N ASN A 227 15.13 -11.84 -23.11
CA ASN A 227 14.25 -11.95 -24.27
C ASN A 227 14.41 -10.77 -25.25
N THR A 228 14.72 -9.59 -24.77
CA THR A 228 14.96 -8.40 -25.61
C THR A 228 16.24 -8.54 -26.42
N VAL A 229 17.29 -9.17 -25.87
CA VAL A 229 18.57 -9.41 -26.56
C VAL A 229 18.48 -10.49 -27.65
N LYS A 230 17.50 -11.43 -27.55
CA LYS A 230 17.30 -12.49 -28.57
C LYS A 230 16.41 -12.05 -29.74
N SER A 231 15.71 -10.94 -29.62
CA SER A 231 14.78 -10.42 -30.64
C SER A 231 15.32 -9.20 -31.41
N GLY A 232 16.53 -8.76 -31.16
CA GLY A 232 17.28 -7.73 -31.89
C GLY A 232 18.53 -8.32 -32.54
#